data_7c98849975df02267786053f3a26c2dd
#
_entry.id   7c98849975df02267786053f3a26c2dd
#
_cell.length_a   1.000
_cell.length_b   1.000
_cell.length_c   1.000
_cell.angle_alpha   90.00
_cell.angle_beta   90.00
_cell.angle_gamma   90.00
#
_symmetry.space_group_name_H-M   'P 1'
#
loop_
_entity.id
_entity.type
_entity.pdbx_description
1 polymer ?
#
loop_
_entity_poly.entity_id
_entity_poly.type
_entity_poly.pdbx_seq_one_letter_code
_entity_poly.pdbx_strand_id
1 'polypeptide(L)'
;MTTTKAANSSTQFRIVALSHVNVTVPLAAEAAAKEFYGSVLGLKELPKPVGTRQNAGAWYELGSVQLHLSVEENVTNAASDRHVCYVVADVAIAERQLRGSGVEIISDPRPIAGVNRFYVRDPGGNLIEITEAKSKSE
;
A
#
# COMPACT_ATOMS: atom_id res chain seq x y z
N MET A 1 -17.17 34.45 -18.56
CA MET A 1 -16.73 33.40 -17.74
C MET A 1 -15.49 32.67 -18.25
N THR A 2 -15.33 32.59 -19.51
CA THR A 2 -14.21 31.83 -20.05
C THR A 2 -12.87 32.44 -19.73
N THR A 3 -12.78 33.75 -19.64
CA THR A 3 -11.50 34.40 -19.36
C THR A 3 -11.01 34.12 -17.95
N THR A 4 -11.91 33.74 -17.06
CA THR A 4 -11.51 33.50 -15.70
C THR A 4 -10.79 32.17 -15.52
N LYS A 5 -10.77 31.37 -16.57
CA LYS A 5 -10.22 30.05 -16.44
C LYS A 5 -8.74 30.04 -16.12
N ALA A 6 -7.97 30.82 -16.83
CA ALA A 6 -6.53 30.89 -16.53
C ALA A 6 -6.27 31.50 -15.18
N ALA A 7 -7.01 32.55 -14.83
CA ALA A 7 -6.84 33.17 -13.54
C ALA A 7 -7.21 32.21 -12.43
N ASN A 8 -8.29 31.43 -12.63
CA ASN A 8 -8.70 30.47 -11.63
C ASN A 8 -7.65 29.39 -11.41
N SER A 9 -7.03 28.91 -12.49
CA SER A 9 -6.04 27.86 -12.33
C SER A 9 -4.81 28.38 -11.60
N SER A 10 -4.52 29.66 -11.63
CA SER A 10 -3.37 30.21 -10.91
C SER A 10 -3.69 30.47 -9.43
N THR A 11 -4.95 30.57 -9.05
CA THR A 11 -5.33 30.90 -7.69
C THR A 11 -5.92 29.72 -6.92
N GLN A 12 -6.37 28.69 -7.58
CA GLN A 12 -6.97 27.54 -6.94
C GLN A 12 -5.94 26.41 -6.83
N PHE A 13 -5.92 25.78 -5.66
CA PHE A 13 -5.02 24.63 -5.52
C PHE A 13 -5.59 23.45 -6.29
N ARG A 14 -4.69 22.58 -6.72
CA ARG A 14 -5.04 21.33 -7.36
C ARG A 14 -4.17 20.23 -6.78
N ILE A 15 -4.79 19.10 -6.49
CA ILE A 15 -4.04 17.92 -6.11
C ILE A 15 -3.53 17.31 -7.41
N VAL A 16 -2.23 17.19 -7.54
CA VAL A 16 -1.62 16.74 -8.79
C VAL A 16 -1.08 15.31 -8.72
N ALA A 17 -0.88 14.77 -7.52
CA ALA A 17 -0.31 13.43 -7.39
C ALA A 17 -0.43 12.96 -5.96
N LEU A 18 -0.14 11.69 -5.75
CA LEU A 18 0.03 11.10 -4.43
C LEU A 18 1.52 10.95 -4.18
N SER A 19 2.00 11.49 -3.07
CA SER A 19 3.41 11.40 -2.71
C SER A 19 3.73 10.05 -2.07
N HIS A 20 2.96 9.70 -1.06
CA HIS A 20 3.18 8.46 -0.34
C HIS A 20 1.93 8.08 0.44
N VAL A 21 1.88 6.84 0.88
CA VAL A 21 0.89 6.37 1.84
C VAL A 21 1.66 5.95 3.09
N ASN A 22 1.07 6.16 4.25
CA ASN A 22 1.67 5.76 5.51
C ASN A 22 0.76 4.76 6.19
N VAL A 23 1.31 3.58 6.52
CA VAL A 23 0.59 2.56 7.27
C VAL A 23 1.25 2.43 8.63
N THR A 24 0.48 2.05 9.63
CA THR A 24 1.00 1.98 10.99
C THR A 24 0.81 0.59 11.55
N VAL A 25 1.77 0.18 12.40
CA VAL A 25 1.70 -1.09 13.11
C VAL A 25 2.11 -0.84 14.55
N PRO A 26 1.65 -1.67 15.50
CA PRO A 26 2.15 -1.54 16.87
C PRO A 26 3.62 -1.95 16.93
N LEU A 27 4.31 -1.47 17.94
CA LEU A 27 5.74 -1.73 18.08
C LEU A 27 6.05 -3.23 18.05
N ALA A 28 5.20 -4.04 18.66
CA ALA A 28 5.43 -5.48 18.70
C ALA A 28 5.42 -6.12 17.32
N ALA A 29 4.79 -5.49 16.33
CA ALA A 29 4.71 -6.03 14.97
C ALA A 29 5.70 -5.36 14.02
N GLU A 30 6.53 -4.44 14.50
CA GLU A 30 7.38 -3.64 13.61
C GLU A 30 8.36 -4.51 12.82
N ALA A 31 9.07 -5.40 13.51
CA ALA A 31 10.08 -6.23 12.84
C ALA A 31 9.43 -7.13 11.79
N ALA A 32 8.30 -7.74 12.14
CA ALA A 32 7.59 -8.61 11.20
C ALA A 32 7.04 -7.81 10.02
N ALA A 33 6.60 -6.57 10.27
CA ALA A 33 6.09 -5.72 9.19
C ALA A 33 7.20 -5.32 8.23
N LYS A 34 8.38 -5.01 8.75
CA LYS A 34 9.52 -4.68 7.87
C LYS A 34 9.91 -5.89 7.01
N GLU A 35 9.89 -7.07 7.58
CA GLU A 35 10.14 -8.29 6.83
C GLU A 35 9.07 -8.49 5.76
N PHE A 36 7.83 -8.22 6.10
CA PHE A 36 6.72 -8.40 5.18
C PHE A 36 6.85 -7.47 3.98
N TYR A 37 7.04 -6.17 4.21
CA TYR A 37 7.09 -5.23 3.09
C TYR A 37 8.39 -5.34 2.31
N GLY A 38 9.51 -5.57 2.98
CA GLY A 38 10.80 -5.63 2.31
C GLY A 38 11.07 -6.96 1.63
N SER A 39 10.72 -8.07 2.28
CA SER A 39 11.07 -9.40 1.77
C SER A 39 9.90 -10.10 1.13
N VAL A 40 8.74 -10.13 1.80
CA VAL A 40 7.59 -10.87 1.28
C VAL A 40 6.99 -10.14 0.08
N LEU A 41 6.76 -8.83 0.20
CA LEU A 41 6.26 -8.03 -0.93
C LEU A 41 7.38 -7.58 -1.86
N GLY A 42 8.63 -7.62 -1.40
CA GLY A 42 9.77 -7.31 -2.25
C GLY A 42 9.97 -5.84 -2.55
N LEU A 43 9.48 -4.94 -1.69
CA LEU A 43 9.66 -3.52 -1.91
C LEU A 43 11.07 -3.10 -1.51
N LYS A 44 11.65 -2.19 -2.30
CA LYS A 44 12.99 -1.70 -2.01
C LYS A 44 12.94 -0.68 -0.90
N GLU A 45 13.70 -0.93 0.17
CA GLU A 45 13.76 0.01 1.27
C GLU A 45 14.61 1.22 0.87
N LEU A 46 14.15 2.40 1.26
CA LEU A 46 14.83 3.67 1.00
C LEU A 46 15.39 4.23 2.29
N PRO A 47 16.53 4.94 2.24
CA PRO A 47 17.02 5.62 3.43
C PRO A 47 16.05 6.71 3.83
N LYS A 48 15.83 6.84 5.13
CA LYS A 48 14.97 7.90 5.65
C LYS A 48 15.78 9.20 5.76
N PRO A 49 15.18 10.32 5.36
CA PRO A 49 15.91 11.59 5.44
C PRO A 49 16.25 11.97 6.87
N VAL A 50 17.29 12.77 7.02
CA VAL A 50 17.63 13.36 8.29
C VAL A 50 16.45 14.19 8.77
N GLY A 51 16.14 14.09 10.06
CA GLY A 51 14.98 14.79 10.61
C GLY A 51 13.79 13.90 10.84
N THR A 52 13.79 12.70 10.26
CA THR A 52 12.76 11.71 10.55
C THR A 52 13.23 10.81 11.69
N ARG A 53 12.30 9.98 12.21
CA ARG A 53 12.65 9.04 13.26
C ARG A 53 13.47 7.91 12.66
N GLN A 54 14.77 7.92 12.92
CA GLN A 54 15.69 6.99 12.27
C GLN A 54 15.57 5.57 12.82
N ASN A 55 15.09 5.42 14.06
CA ASN A 55 15.09 4.12 14.74
C ASN A 55 13.75 3.40 14.66
N ALA A 56 12.77 3.95 13.97
CA ALA A 56 11.44 3.36 13.91
C ALA A 56 10.90 3.45 12.50
N GLY A 57 10.18 2.39 12.10
CA GLY A 57 9.56 2.35 10.79
C GLY A 57 10.53 2.18 9.64
N ALA A 58 10.04 2.39 8.44
CA ALA A 58 10.85 2.25 7.23
C ALA A 58 10.13 2.93 6.08
N TRP A 59 10.87 3.32 5.08
CA TRP A 59 10.34 3.86 3.84
C TRP A 59 10.67 2.92 2.70
N TYR A 60 9.74 2.75 1.77
CA TYR A 60 9.90 1.82 0.64
C TYR A 60 9.52 2.51 -0.65
N GLU A 61 10.20 2.13 -1.72
CA GLU A 61 9.87 2.55 -3.06
C GLU A 61 8.65 1.76 -3.55
N LEU A 62 7.68 2.45 -4.17
CA LEU A 62 6.47 1.82 -4.67
C LEU A 62 6.06 2.54 -5.95
N GLY A 63 6.66 2.11 -7.07
CA GLY A 63 6.43 2.80 -8.34
C GLY A 63 6.80 4.27 -8.22
N SER A 64 5.87 5.14 -8.58
CA SER A 64 6.10 6.59 -8.55
C SER A 64 5.81 7.22 -7.20
N VAL A 65 5.37 6.44 -6.22
CA VAL A 65 5.08 6.92 -4.88
C VAL A 65 5.91 6.12 -3.89
N GLN A 66 5.71 6.37 -2.61
CA GLN A 66 6.43 5.64 -1.56
C GLN A 66 5.41 5.04 -0.58
N LEU A 67 5.83 3.97 0.06
CA LEU A 67 5.10 3.42 1.20
C LEU A 67 5.93 3.68 2.45
N HIS A 68 5.33 4.33 3.42
CA HIS A 68 5.96 4.59 4.71
C HIS A 68 5.33 3.70 5.75
N LEU A 69 6.15 3.10 6.58
CA LEU A 69 5.72 2.27 7.71
C LEU A 69 6.09 3.00 8.98
N SER A 70 5.13 3.20 9.85
CA SER A 70 5.33 3.89 11.12
C SER A 70 4.82 3.03 12.26
N VAL A 71 5.28 3.33 13.48
CA VAL A 71 4.82 2.64 14.68
C VAL A 71 3.77 3.51 15.35
N GLU A 72 2.64 2.90 15.68
CA GLU A 72 1.54 3.58 16.36
C GLU A 72 0.86 2.59 17.28
N GLU A 73 0.75 2.93 18.58
CA GLU A 73 0.12 2.05 19.55
C GLU A 73 -1.38 2.29 19.59
N ASN A 74 -2.07 1.32 20.17
CA ASN A 74 -3.52 1.40 20.41
C ASN A 74 -4.34 1.54 19.15
N VAL A 75 -3.86 0.94 18.06
CA VAL A 75 -4.62 0.92 16.80
C VAL A 75 -5.31 -0.42 16.65
N THR A 76 -6.48 -0.41 16.00
CA THR A 76 -7.27 -1.60 15.78
C THR A 76 -7.34 -1.89 14.29
N ASN A 77 -6.18 -2.11 13.67
CA ASN A 77 -6.10 -2.32 12.22
C ASN A 77 -6.94 -3.51 11.78
N ALA A 78 -6.94 -4.58 12.57
CA ALA A 78 -7.65 -5.81 12.18
C ALA A 78 -9.17 -5.61 12.13
N ALA A 79 -9.70 -4.58 12.77
CA ALA A 79 -11.12 -4.30 12.78
C ALA A 79 -11.51 -3.26 11.72
N SER A 80 -10.55 -2.81 10.92
CA SER A 80 -10.77 -1.74 9.95
C SER A 80 -10.76 -2.30 8.54
N ASP A 81 -11.59 -1.71 7.69
CA ASP A 81 -11.60 -2.04 6.25
C ASP A 81 -10.71 -1.09 5.45
N ARG A 82 -10.01 -0.19 6.10
CA ARG A 82 -9.05 0.67 5.39
C ARG A 82 -7.99 -0.21 4.74
N HIS A 83 -7.63 0.11 3.50
CA HIS A 83 -6.65 -0.72 2.81
C HIS A 83 -5.93 0.07 1.74
N VAL A 84 -4.76 -0.44 1.36
CA VAL A 84 -4.01 -0.01 0.19
C VAL A 84 -4.18 -1.11 -0.84
N CYS A 85 -4.38 -0.73 -2.09
CA CYS A 85 -4.53 -1.69 -3.18
C CYS A 85 -3.26 -1.66 -4.02
N TYR A 86 -2.60 -2.81 -4.11
CA TYR A 86 -1.38 -2.96 -4.93
C TYR A 86 -1.75 -3.68 -6.22
N VAL A 87 -1.14 -3.23 -7.32
CA VAL A 87 -1.37 -3.81 -8.63
C VAL A 87 -0.23 -4.76 -8.95
N VAL A 88 -0.56 -5.99 -9.34
CA VAL A 88 0.42 -6.98 -9.76
C VAL A 88 0.14 -7.39 -11.19
N ALA A 89 1.14 -7.98 -11.86
CA ALA A 89 0.96 -8.43 -13.23
C ALA A 89 0.07 -9.67 -13.31
N ASP A 90 0.12 -10.54 -12.30
CA ASP A 90 -0.55 -11.83 -12.33
C ASP A 90 -0.93 -12.21 -10.90
N VAL A 91 -2.24 -12.19 -10.60
CA VAL A 91 -2.69 -12.46 -9.23
C VAL A 91 -2.48 -13.92 -8.84
N ALA A 92 -2.51 -14.85 -9.80
CA ALA A 92 -2.30 -16.27 -9.45
C ALA A 92 -0.88 -16.50 -8.97
N ILE A 93 0.09 -15.85 -9.60
CA ILE A 93 1.48 -15.95 -9.16
C ILE A 93 1.64 -15.28 -7.80
N ALA A 94 1.05 -14.10 -7.63
CA ALA A 94 1.12 -13.38 -6.36
C ALA A 94 0.53 -14.21 -5.23
N GLU A 95 -0.63 -14.81 -5.46
CA GLU A 95 -1.28 -15.62 -4.44
C GLU A 95 -0.40 -16.82 -4.05
N ARG A 96 0.18 -17.48 -5.05
CA ARG A 96 1.01 -18.65 -4.79
C ARG A 96 2.23 -18.27 -3.96
N GLN A 97 2.89 -17.17 -4.32
CA GLN A 97 4.07 -16.74 -3.60
C GLN A 97 3.76 -16.28 -2.17
N LEU A 98 2.65 -15.59 -1.99
CA LEU A 98 2.24 -15.15 -0.66
C LEU A 98 1.89 -16.34 0.22
N ARG A 99 1.17 -17.32 -0.31
CA ARG A 99 0.90 -18.56 0.43
C ARG A 99 2.21 -19.27 0.81
N GLY A 100 3.16 -19.29 -0.10
CA GLY A 100 4.44 -19.91 0.15
C GLY A 100 5.24 -19.21 1.23
N SER A 101 4.95 -17.95 1.48
CA SER A 101 5.58 -17.18 2.56
C SER A 101 4.77 -17.21 3.85
N GLY A 102 3.71 -18.01 3.90
CA GLY A 102 2.92 -18.16 5.10
C GLY A 102 1.83 -17.10 5.29
N VAL A 103 1.54 -16.31 4.24
CA VAL A 103 0.52 -15.28 4.33
C VAL A 103 -0.84 -15.89 4.05
N GLU A 104 -1.80 -15.59 4.91
CA GLU A 104 -3.17 -16.05 4.72
C GLU A 104 -3.84 -15.26 3.61
N ILE A 105 -4.48 -15.97 2.66
CA ILE A 105 -5.18 -15.34 1.56
C ILE A 105 -6.65 -15.20 1.95
N ILE A 106 -7.19 -13.99 1.78
CA ILE A 106 -8.60 -13.70 2.06
C ILE A 106 -9.29 -13.54 0.72
N SER A 107 -10.28 -14.40 0.47
CA SER A 107 -11.03 -14.33 -0.78
C SER A 107 -11.80 -13.04 -0.88
N ASP A 108 -12.02 -12.58 -2.11
CA ASP A 108 -12.79 -11.38 -2.37
C ASP A 108 -14.24 -11.61 -1.93
N PRO A 109 -14.71 -10.86 -0.93
CA PRO A 109 -16.08 -11.07 -0.44
C PRO A 109 -17.14 -10.45 -1.35
N ARG A 110 -16.73 -9.57 -2.27
CA ARG A 110 -17.66 -8.89 -3.17
C ARG A 110 -17.08 -8.86 -4.58
N PRO A 111 -17.10 -10.01 -5.28
CA PRO A 111 -16.48 -10.07 -6.60
C PRO A 111 -17.07 -9.05 -7.56
N ILE A 112 -16.20 -8.43 -8.35
CA ILE A 112 -16.58 -7.48 -9.38
C ILE A 112 -16.22 -8.11 -10.72
N ALA A 113 -17.17 -8.10 -11.65
CA ALA A 113 -16.95 -8.70 -12.97
C ALA A 113 -15.75 -8.01 -13.64
N GLY A 114 -14.84 -8.82 -14.17
CA GLY A 114 -13.66 -8.30 -14.87
C GLY A 114 -12.52 -7.87 -13.96
N VAL A 115 -12.65 -8.03 -12.65
CA VAL A 115 -11.61 -7.65 -11.70
C VAL A 115 -11.13 -8.89 -10.98
N ASN A 116 -9.83 -9.18 -11.09
CA ASN A 116 -9.20 -10.28 -10.38
C ASN A 116 -8.45 -9.70 -9.19
N ARG A 117 -8.84 -10.11 -8.00
CA ARG A 117 -8.22 -9.57 -6.79
C ARG A 117 -8.41 -10.51 -5.62
N PHE A 118 -7.58 -10.33 -4.60
CA PHE A 118 -7.75 -10.98 -3.31
C PHE A 118 -7.21 -10.04 -2.24
N TYR A 119 -7.35 -10.44 -0.99
CA TYR A 119 -6.92 -9.60 0.13
C TYR A 119 -5.98 -10.40 1.02
N VAL A 120 -5.10 -9.68 1.72
CA VAL A 120 -4.28 -10.23 2.80
C VAL A 120 -4.23 -9.18 3.91
N ARG A 121 -3.62 -9.53 5.04
CA ARG A 121 -3.32 -8.57 6.09
C ARG A 121 -1.84 -8.60 6.37
N ASP A 122 -1.29 -7.41 6.65
CA ASP A 122 0.11 -7.35 7.05
C ASP A 122 0.23 -7.79 8.52
N PRO A 123 1.47 -7.95 9.05
CA PRO A 123 1.63 -8.42 10.42
C PRO A 123 1.03 -7.51 11.49
N GLY A 124 0.77 -6.26 11.17
CA GLY A 124 0.09 -5.34 12.10
C GLY A 124 -1.40 -5.28 11.90
N GLY A 125 -1.96 -6.12 11.02
CA GLY A 125 -3.39 -6.21 10.80
C GLY A 125 -3.94 -5.32 9.71
N ASN A 126 -3.10 -4.53 9.04
CA ASN A 126 -3.58 -3.68 7.94
C ASN A 126 -4.10 -4.53 6.80
N LEU A 127 -5.29 -4.20 6.32
CA LEU A 127 -5.87 -4.88 5.17
C LEU A 127 -5.17 -4.42 3.89
N ILE A 128 -4.92 -5.37 3.01
CA ILE A 128 -4.25 -5.12 1.73
C ILE A 128 -5.06 -5.79 0.64
N GLU A 129 -5.31 -5.06 -0.42
CA GLU A 129 -5.93 -5.60 -1.62
C GLU A 129 -4.84 -5.81 -2.67
N ILE A 130 -4.86 -6.96 -3.35
CA ILE A 130 -3.97 -7.26 -4.46
C ILE A 130 -4.83 -7.41 -5.69
N THR A 131 -4.58 -6.61 -6.70
CA THR A 131 -5.38 -6.65 -7.92
C THR A 131 -4.47 -6.81 -9.14
N GLU A 132 -5.03 -7.35 -10.21
CA GLU A 132 -4.27 -7.62 -11.41
C GLU A 132 -4.34 -6.43 -12.36
N ALA A 133 -3.20 -6.13 -12.98
CA ALA A 133 -3.15 -5.08 -13.98
C ALA A 133 -4.04 -5.45 -15.16
N LYS A 134 -4.74 -4.46 -15.72
CA LYS A 134 -5.58 -4.69 -16.88
C LYS A 134 -4.72 -4.96 -18.09
N SER A 135 -5.22 -5.83 -18.96
CA SER A 135 -4.54 -6.14 -20.20
C SER A 135 -4.58 -4.91 -21.10
N LYS A 136 -3.46 -4.67 -21.80
CA LYS A 136 -3.40 -3.57 -22.75
C LYS A 136 -4.25 -3.82 -23.98
N SER A 137 -4.53 -5.06 -24.29
CA SER A 137 -5.33 -5.39 -25.46
C SER A 137 -6.79 -5.03 -25.28
N GLU A 138 -7.18 -4.65 -24.10
CA GLU A 138 -8.53 -4.21 -23.82
C GLU A 138 -8.60 -2.71 -23.72
#